data_4088c164ccab14f541afbc84cc21afd0
#
_entry.id   4088c164ccab14f541afbc84cc21afd0
#
_cell.length_a   1.000
_cell.length_b   1.000
_cell.length_c   1.000
_cell.angle_alpha   90.00
_cell.angle_beta   90.00
_cell.angle_gamma   90.00
#
_symmetry.space_group_name_H-M   'P 1'
#
loop_
_entity.id
_entity.type
_entity.pdbx_description
1 polymer ?
#
loop_
_entity_poly.entity_id
_entity_poly.type
_entity_poly.pdbx_seq_one_letter_code
_entity_poly.pdbx_strand_id
1 'polypeptide(L)'
;MRQPYRTDLTDPQWTLIKTLLPPPKPGGRPRKVDLREVLNTLFYQARTGCQWELIPHDLLPKSTVWDYFQQWRDDGTWQRITDALRGKVRVAEGRDPTPRVAYIDSQTVKTTEVGGERGYDGGKKVSGRKRHVAFESLGLLLAVTVTAASADDGAAAPRVLGQLDRARFPRLETVWGDGKYRNHALDAWLEREKKPFRVKVVDRPQGSTGFVKLPKRWVAERSFAWLGRDRRHSKDYEWFPESSEAWIRMSAIGGMLRRLAPDESRKPAPFRYPKSKAA
;
A
#
# COMPACT_ATOMS: atom_id res chain seq x y z
N MET A 1 0.31 24.66 21.43
CA MET A 1 0.49 23.29 20.90
C MET A 1 -0.90 22.78 20.53
N ARG A 2 -1.12 22.25 19.32
CA ARG A 2 -2.45 21.75 18.89
C ARG A 2 -2.85 20.49 19.67
N GLN A 3 -4.15 20.23 19.73
CA GLN A 3 -4.67 18.96 20.24
C GLN A 3 -4.29 17.81 19.28
N PRO A 4 -3.84 16.65 19.79
CA PRO A 4 -3.44 15.54 18.96
C PRO A 4 -4.65 14.86 18.30
N TYR A 5 -4.56 14.58 17.02
CA TYR A 5 -5.52 13.72 16.31
C TYR A 5 -5.23 12.24 16.57
N ARG A 6 -6.25 11.40 16.48
CA ARG A 6 -6.09 9.93 16.61
C ARG A 6 -5.19 9.32 15.54
N THR A 7 -4.87 10.07 14.51
CA THR A 7 -3.99 9.68 13.40
C THR A 7 -2.54 10.05 13.63
N ASP A 8 -2.26 10.88 14.63
CA ASP A 8 -0.91 11.35 14.89
C ASP A 8 0.01 10.20 15.32
N LEU A 9 1.26 10.32 14.95
CA LEU A 9 2.30 9.39 15.39
C LEU A 9 2.49 9.47 16.89
N THR A 10 2.49 8.34 17.56
CA THR A 10 2.96 8.23 18.95
C THR A 10 4.49 8.40 18.99
N ASP A 11 5.05 8.72 20.18
CA ASP A 11 6.51 8.88 20.32
C ASP A 11 7.28 7.60 19.93
N PRO A 12 6.84 6.38 20.30
CA PRO A 12 7.47 5.15 19.81
C PRO A 12 7.41 5.01 18.29
N GLN A 13 6.27 5.32 17.65
CA GLN A 13 6.13 5.28 16.19
C GLN A 13 7.02 6.31 15.51
N TRP A 14 7.09 7.53 16.06
CA TRP A 14 8.00 8.56 15.57
C TRP A 14 9.47 8.13 15.70
N THR A 15 9.87 7.53 16.79
CA THR A 15 11.22 7.01 16.99
C THR A 15 11.59 5.96 15.93
N LEU A 16 10.65 5.13 15.51
CA LEU A 16 10.89 4.12 14.47
C LEU A 16 11.10 4.72 13.09
N ILE A 17 10.39 5.80 12.74
CA ILE A 17 10.39 6.32 11.37
C ILE A 17 11.36 7.50 11.17
N LYS A 18 11.63 8.30 12.20
CA LYS A 18 12.46 9.52 12.07
C LYS A 18 13.83 9.28 11.45
N THR A 19 14.46 8.14 11.75
CA THR A 19 15.78 7.76 11.24
C THR A 19 15.76 7.30 9.77
N LEU A 20 14.57 7.03 9.23
CA LEU A 20 14.37 6.60 7.84
C LEU A 20 14.06 7.78 6.90
N LEU A 21 13.77 8.96 7.48
CA LEU A 21 13.49 10.16 6.72
C LEU A 21 14.80 10.79 6.21
N PRO A 22 14.75 11.44 5.03
CA PRO A 22 15.92 12.10 4.48
C PRO A 22 16.47 13.19 5.41
N PRO A 23 17.81 13.28 5.56
CA PRO A 23 18.44 14.37 6.28
C PRO A 23 18.16 15.71 5.58
N PRO A 24 18.39 16.85 6.25
CA PRO A 24 18.38 18.14 5.58
C PRO A 24 19.35 18.15 4.39
N LYS A 25 18.96 18.81 3.30
CA LYS A 25 19.88 19.01 2.18
C LYS A 25 21.09 19.86 2.64
N PRO A 26 22.30 19.52 2.19
CA PRO A 26 23.47 20.35 2.48
C PRO A 26 23.35 21.71 1.74
N GLY A 27 23.70 22.80 2.40
CA GLY A 27 23.59 24.16 1.85
C GLY A 27 22.18 24.72 1.85
N GLY A 28 22.06 25.99 1.52
CA GLY A 28 20.80 26.71 1.46
C GLY A 28 20.18 27.02 2.84
N ARG A 29 18.90 27.40 2.83
CA ARG A 29 18.15 27.74 4.07
C ARG A 29 17.90 26.47 4.91
N PRO A 30 18.29 26.47 6.20
CA PRO A 30 18.03 25.33 7.08
C PRO A 30 16.54 24.95 7.11
N ARG A 31 16.26 23.62 7.11
CA ARG A 31 14.90 23.10 7.25
C ARG A 31 14.31 23.48 8.61
N LYS A 32 13.20 24.22 8.60
CA LYS A 32 12.44 24.59 9.82
C LYS A 32 11.18 23.74 10.02
N VAL A 33 10.77 23.00 8.99
CA VAL A 33 9.54 22.18 9.01
C VAL A 33 9.76 20.96 9.89
N ASP A 34 8.83 20.73 10.80
CA ASP A 34 8.77 19.51 11.60
C ASP A 34 8.23 18.35 10.73
N LEU A 35 9.10 17.39 10.43
CA LEU A 35 8.74 16.23 9.61
C LEU A 35 7.73 15.29 10.29
N ARG A 36 7.64 15.33 11.63
CA ARG A 36 6.60 14.60 12.36
C ARG A 36 5.22 15.16 12.01
N GLU A 37 5.09 16.49 11.97
CA GLU A 37 3.84 17.15 11.59
C GLU A 37 3.51 16.96 10.11
N VAL A 38 4.50 16.85 9.22
CA VAL A 38 4.27 16.46 7.82
C VAL A 38 3.61 15.07 7.77
N LEU A 39 4.17 14.09 8.47
CA LEU A 39 3.62 12.74 8.51
C LEU A 39 2.26 12.69 9.20
N ASN A 40 2.06 13.41 10.29
CA ASN A 40 0.78 13.51 10.98
C ASN A 40 -0.32 14.02 10.05
N THR A 41 -0.03 15.07 9.27
CA THR A 41 -0.97 15.62 8.29
C THR A 41 -1.29 14.62 7.18
N LEU A 42 -0.29 13.91 6.65
CA LEU A 42 -0.50 12.88 5.64
C LEU A 42 -1.31 11.69 6.17
N PHE A 43 -1.04 11.21 7.40
CA PHE A 43 -1.84 10.14 8.01
C PHE A 43 -3.27 10.59 8.32
N TYR A 44 -3.46 11.85 8.71
CA TYR A 44 -4.79 12.42 8.86
C TYR A 44 -5.56 12.37 7.54
N GLN A 45 -4.94 12.87 6.46
CA GLN A 45 -5.55 12.91 5.14
C GLN A 45 -5.83 11.51 4.57
N ALA A 46 -4.91 10.55 4.75
CA ALA A 46 -5.15 9.17 4.36
C ALA A 46 -6.38 8.58 5.07
N ARG A 47 -6.44 8.79 6.39
CA ARG A 47 -7.49 8.21 7.24
C ARG A 47 -8.85 8.81 6.98
N THR A 48 -8.94 10.13 6.87
CA THR A 48 -10.20 10.87 6.68
C THR A 48 -10.63 10.92 5.23
N GLY A 49 -9.68 10.88 4.27
CA GLY A 49 -9.93 11.07 2.85
C GLY A 49 -10.25 12.51 2.48
N CYS A 50 -9.99 13.49 3.35
CA CYS A 50 -10.28 14.89 3.08
C CYS A 50 -9.51 15.40 1.85
N GLN A 51 -10.10 16.39 1.17
CA GLN A 51 -9.43 17.12 0.10
C GLN A 51 -8.26 17.93 0.65
N TRP A 52 -7.27 18.25 -0.18
CA TRP A 52 -6.11 19.05 0.20
C TRP A 52 -6.52 20.44 0.76
N GLU A 53 -7.57 21.03 0.18
CA GLU A 53 -8.13 22.32 0.60
C GLU A 53 -8.82 22.26 1.98
N LEU A 54 -9.20 21.04 2.42
CA LEU A 54 -9.95 20.82 3.66
C LEU A 54 -9.09 20.23 4.77
N ILE A 55 -7.77 20.33 4.63
CA ILE A 55 -6.85 20.01 5.73
C ILE A 55 -7.10 21.02 6.86
N PRO A 56 -7.30 20.55 8.12
CA PRO A 56 -7.50 21.43 9.27
C PRO A 56 -6.41 22.48 9.43
N HIS A 57 -6.80 23.70 9.84
CA HIS A 57 -5.89 24.86 9.95
C HIS A 57 -4.83 24.71 11.04
N ASP A 58 -5.03 23.82 11.99
CA ASP A 58 -4.08 23.49 13.05
C ASP A 58 -3.03 22.45 12.64
N LEU A 59 -3.15 21.88 11.44
CA LEU A 59 -2.14 21.07 10.77
C LEU A 59 -1.24 21.93 9.87
N LEU A 60 -0.19 21.33 9.30
CA LEU A 60 0.70 22.07 8.40
C LEU A 60 -0.03 22.52 7.13
N PRO A 61 0.36 23.69 6.55
CA PRO A 61 -0.20 24.16 5.29
C PRO A 61 -0.10 23.10 4.18
N LYS A 62 -1.19 22.96 3.40
CA LYS A 62 -1.28 21.98 2.32
C LYS A 62 -0.11 22.00 1.35
N SER A 63 0.36 23.20 0.95
CA SER A 63 1.49 23.36 0.02
C SER A 63 2.77 22.71 0.58
N THR A 64 3.09 22.99 1.83
CA THR A 64 4.25 22.39 2.51
C THR A 64 4.16 20.86 2.53
N VAL A 65 2.99 20.32 2.92
CA VAL A 65 2.79 18.86 2.99
C VAL A 65 2.82 18.21 1.62
N TRP A 66 2.24 18.88 0.62
CA TRP A 66 2.23 18.44 -0.76
C TRP A 66 3.65 18.35 -1.34
N ASP A 67 4.48 19.37 -1.09
CA ASP A 67 5.88 19.40 -1.55
C ASP A 67 6.68 18.22 -0.99
N TYR A 68 6.55 17.92 0.31
CA TYR A 68 7.18 16.75 0.91
C TYR A 68 6.61 15.44 0.37
N PHE A 69 5.30 15.34 0.16
CA PHE A 69 4.67 14.15 -0.40
C PHE A 69 5.22 13.85 -1.79
N GLN A 70 5.29 14.86 -2.68
CA GLN A 70 5.84 14.72 -4.02
C GLN A 70 7.34 14.40 -3.98
N GLN A 71 8.12 15.16 -3.21
CA GLN A 71 9.55 14.93 -3.10
C GLN A 71 9.84 13.48 -2.70
N TRP A 72 9.14 12.96 -1.69
CA TRP A 72 9.35 11.60 -1.19
C TRP A 72 8.80 10.51 -2.12
N ARG A 73 7.85 10.86 -2.99
CA ARG A 73 7.43 10.02 -4.12
C ARG A 73 8.55 9.92 -5.15
N ASP A 74 9.07 11.06 -5.58
CA ASP A 74 9.97 11.17 -6.72
C ASP A 74 11.41 10.69 -6.40
N ASP A 75 11.86 10.89 -5.16
CA ASP A 75 13.18 10.42 -4.70
C ASP A 75 13.19 8.99 -4.15
N GLY A 76 12.05 8.29 -4.16
CA GLY A 76 11.90 6.92 -3.69
C GLY A 76 11.91 6.76 -2.16
N THR A 77 11.79 7.83 -1.39
CA THR A 77 11.76 7.77 0.08
C THR A 77 10.63 6.89 0.61
N TRP A 78 9.42 6.99 0.05
CA TRP A 78 8.31 6.11 0.45
C TRP A 78 8.63 4.64 0.30
N GLN A 79 9.34 4.27 -0.78
CA GLN A 79 9.75 2.89 -1.01
C GLN A 79 10.79 2.43 0.02
N ARG A 80 11.83 3.25 0.28
CA ARG A 80 12.87 2.92 1.27
C ARG A 80 12.31 2.74 2.67
N ILE A 81 11.39 3.62 3.09
CA ILE A 81 10.72 3.51 4.40
C ILE A 81 9.87 2.23 4.46
N THR A 82 9.10 1.94 3.39
CA THR A 82 8.29 0.73 3.31
C THR A 82 9.16 -0.53 3.46
N ASP A 83 10.29 -0.60 2.77
CA ASP A 83 11.20 -1.75 2.81
C ASP A 83 11.82 -1.93 4.20
N ALA A 84 12.27 -0.84 4.82
CA ALA A 84 12.88 -0.88 6.15
C ALA A 84 11.88 -1.32 7.24
N LEU A 85 10.68 -0.74 7.24
CA LEU A 85 9.65 -1.10 8.21
C LEU A 85 9.12 -2.52 8.00
N ARG A 86 8.96 -2.96 6.75
CA ARG A 86 8.60 -4.34 6.44
C ARG A 86 9.59 -5.32 7.04
N GLY A 87 10.90 -5.08 6.85
CA GLY A 87 11.94 -5.90 7.45
C GLY A 87 11.81 -5.98 8.97
N LYS A 88 11.59 -4.84 9.64
CA LYS A 88 11.40 -4.78 11.10
C LYS A 88 10.15 -5.56 11.55
N VAL A 89 9.00 -5.41 10.86
CA VAL A 89 7.77 -6.15 11.19
C VAL A 89 8.01 -7.66 11.04
N ARG A 90 8.66 -8.08 9.96
CA ARG A 90 8.94 -9.51 9.76
C ARG A 90 9.81 -10.09 10.86
N VAL A 91 10.86 -9.38 11.27
CA VAL A 91 11.73 -9.80 12.36
C VAL A 91 10.97 -9.85 13.69
N ALA A 92 10.15 -8.87 13.99
CA ALA A 92 9.29 -8.87 15.18
C ALA A 92 8.29 -10.05 15.21
N GLU A 93 7.91 -10.58 14.04
CA GLU A 93 7.06 -11.77 13.88
C GLU A 93 7.88 -13.08 13.78
N GLY A 94 9.15 -13.07 14.17
CA GLY A 94 10.03 -14.25 14.16
C GLY A 94 10.40 -14.74 12.74
N ARG A 95 10.38 -13.85 11.74
CA ARG A 95 10.68 -14.19 10.34
C ARG A 95 11.92 -13.45 9.85
N ASP A 96 12.54 -14.01 8.83
CA ASP A 96 13.60 -13.29 8.11
C ASP A 96 13.09 -11.95 7.55
N PRO A 97 13.95 -10.91 7.50
CA PRO A 97 13.56 -9.59 7.02
C PRO A 97 13.08 -9.58 5.56
N THR A 98 13.56 -10.53 4.73
CA THR A 98 13.14 -10.68 3.33
C THR A 98 12.28 -11.92 3.12
N PRO A 99 11.18 -11.84 2.34
CA PRO A 99 10.29 -12.97 2.12
C PRO A 99 10.84 -13.97 1.09
N ARG A 100 10.44 -15.24 1.19
CA ARG A 100 10.60 -16.26 0.14
C ARG A 100 9.41 -16.32 -0.81
N VAL A 101 8.27 -15.85 -0.35
CA VAL A 101 6.99 -15.97 -1.07
C VAL A 101 6.30 -14.63 -1.14
N ALA A 102 5.75 -14.33 -2.31
CA ALA A 102 4.88 -13.19 -2.56
C ALA A 102 3.52 -13.64 -3.14
N TYR A 103 2.57 -12.72 -3.12
CA TYR A 103 1.23 -12.87 -3.66
C TYR A 103 0.93 -11.65 -4.52
N ILE A 104 0.60 -11.85 -5.79
CA ILE A 104 0.19 -10.78 -6.70
C ILE A 104 -1.31 -10.84 -6.91
N ASP A 105 -1.94 -9.68 -6.87
CA ASP A 105 -3.38 -9.52 -7.16
C ASP A 105 -3.67 -8.09 -7.60
N SER A 106 -4.88 -7.84 -8.09
CA SER A 106 -5.34 -6.54 -8.54
C SER A 106 -6.66 -6.12 -7.93
N GLN A 107 -6.79 -4.84 -7.65
CA GLN A 107 -8.03 -4.21 -7.22
C GLN A 107 -8.41 -3.08 -8.17
N THR A 108 -9.62 -3.16 -8.76
CA THR A 108 -10.18 -2.06 -9.54
C THR A 108 -10.94 -1.11 -8.62
N VAL A 109 -10.67 0.18 -8.75
CA VAL A 109 -11.31 1.25 -7.98
C VAL A 109 -11.81 2.35 -8.91
N LYS A 110 -12.93 2.98 -8.53
CA LYS A 110 -13.46 4.13 -9.25
C LYS A 110 -12.51 5.33 -9.12
N THR A 111 -12.41 6.13 -10.15
CA THR A 111 -11.84 7.49 -10.09
C THR A 111 -12.94 8.52 -9.82
N THR A 112 -12.52 9.77 -9.70
CA THR A 112 -13.39 10.94 -9.60
C THR A 112 -13.29 11.78 -10.88
N GLU A 113 -13.91 12.95 -10.89
CA GLU A 113 -13.86 13.95 -11.96
C GLU A 113 -12.47 14.60 -12.13
N VAL A 114 -11.55 14.42 -11.19
CA VAL A 114 -10.21 15.05 -11.20
C VAL A 114 -9.43 14.80 -12.50
N GLY A 115 -9.72 13.69 -13.20
CA GLY A 115 -9.08 13.40 -14.48
C GLY A 115 -7.88 12.45 -14.33
N GLY A 116 -6.94 12.56 -15.28
CA GLY A 116 -5.77 11.67 -15.39
C GLY A 116 -6.08 10.33 -16.08
N GLU A 117 -5.07 9.47 -16.16
CA GLU A 117 -5.18 8.14 -16.79
C GLU A 117 -6.26 7.29 -16.11
N ARG A 118 -7.21 6.80 -16.89
CA ARG A 118 -8.31 5.92 -16.43
C ARG A 118 -8.81 5.04 -17.56
N GLY A 119 -9.52 3.98 -17.22
CA GLY A 119 -10.12 3.06 -18.20
C GLY A 119 -11.33 2.34 -17.63
N TYR A 120 -11.91 1.41 -18.40
CA TYR A 120 -13.07 0.63 -18.01
C TYR A 120 -12.70 -0.85 -17.84
N ASP A 121 -12.95 -1.40 -16.65
CA ASP A 121 -12.86 -2.83 -16.37
C ASP A 121 -14.19 -3.49 -16.72
N GLY A 122 -14.26 -4.15 -17.88
CA GLY A 122 -15.48 -4.82 -18.37
C GLY A 122 -15.94 -5.98 -17.49
N GLY A 123 -15.01 -6.68 -16.85
CA GLY A 123 -15.33 -7.80 -15.95
C GLY A 123 -15.96 -7.35 -14.62
N LYS A 124 -15.51 -6.24 -14.08
CA LYS A 124 -16.03 -5.67 -12.83
C LYS A 124 -17.06 -4.55 -13.06
N LYS A 125 -17.26 -4.12 -14.30
CA LYS A 125 -18.13 -2.99 -14.68
C LYS A 125 -17.81 -1.69 -13.94
N VAL A 126 -16.51 -1.37 -13.82
CA VAL A 126 -16.00 -0.20 -13.10
C VAL A 126 -15.13 0.64 -14.02
N SER A 127 -15.46 1.95 -14.12
CA SER A 127 -14.59 2.94 -14.73
C SER A 127 -13.65 3.52 -13.67
N GLY A 128 -12.33 3.49 -13.92
CA GLY A 128 -11.36 3.98 -12.98
C GLY A 128 -9.95 3.48 -13.21
N ARG A 129 -9.29 3.10 -12.13
CA ARG A 129 -7.92 2.57 -12.13
C ARG A 129 -7.84 1.17 -11.52
N LYS A 130 -6.77 0.48 -11.87
CA LYS A 130 -6.45 -0.83 -11.32
C LYS A 130 -5.14 -0.74 -10.54
N ARG A 131 -5.19 -1.16 -9.28
CA ARG A 131 -4.07 -1.26 -8.37
C ARG A 131 -3.53 -2.68 -8.44
N HIS A 132 -2.40 -2.88 -9.08
CA HIS A 132 -1.69 -4.16 -9.09
C HIS A 132 -0.70 -4.17 -7.95
N VAL A 133 -0.79 -5.14 -7.06
CA VAL A 133 -0.03 -5.14 -5.81
C VAL A 133 0.60 -6.51 -5.56
N ALA A 134 1.84 -6.49 -5.11
CA ALA A 134 2.49 -7.66 -4.55
C ALA A 134 2.61 -7.53 -3.03
N PHE A 135 2.13 -8.54 -2.31
CA PHE A 135 2.21 -8.66 -0.85
C PHE A 135 3.04 -9.88 -0.46
N GLU A 136 3.65 -9.87 0.73
CA GLU A 136 4.24 -11.06 1.31
C GLU A 136 3.26 -11.73 2.31
N SER A 137 3.64 -12.87 2.88
CA SER A 137 2.73 -13.74 3.66
C SER A 137 2.08 -13.11 4.90
N LEU A 138 2.67 -12.07 5.48
CA LEU A 138 2.03 -11.28 6.56
C LEU A 138 1.10 -10.19 6.02
N GLY A 139 0.98 -10.08 4.69
CA GLY A 139 0.19 -9.06 4.01
C GLY A 139 0.89 -7.71 3.89
N LEU A 140 2.21 -7.68 4.03
CA LEU A 140 2.99 -6.46 3.91
C LEU A 140 3.31 -6.17 2.44
N LEU A 141 3.26 -4.90 2.08
CA LEU A 141 3.49 -4.43 0.71
C LEU A 141 4.93 -4.69 0.25
N LEU A 142 5.09 -5.28 -0.93
CA LEU A 142 6.37 -5.45 -1.63
C LEU A 142 6.51 -4.47 -2.79
N ALA A 143 5.49 -4.41 -3.64
CA ALA A 143 5.45 -3.58 -4.83
C ALA A 143 4.02 -3.15 -5.15
N VAL A 144 3.87 -2.04 -5.83
CA VAL A 144 2.58 -1.55 -6.33
C VAL A 144 2.78 -0.82 -7.64
N THR A 145 1.84 -1.02 -8.56
CA THR A 145 1.70 -0.26 -9.80
C THR A 145 0.24 0.05 -10.03
N VAL A 146 -0.05 1.27 -10.44
CA VAL A 146 -1.40 1.72 -10.76
C VAL A 146 -1.50 1.97 -12.26
N THR A 147 -2.57 1.47 -12.88
CA THR A 147 -2.84 1.58 -14.32
C THR A 147 -4.29 2.01 -14.56
N ALA A 148 -4.63 2.30 -15.81
CA ALA A 148 -6.03 2.35 -16.22
C ALA A 148 -6.74 1.03 -15.90
N ALA A 149 -8.02 1.07 -15.52
CA ALA A 149 -8.79 -0.14 -15.16
C ALA A 149 -8.95 -1.13 -16.33
N SER A 150 -8.79 -0.66 -17.58
CA SER A 150 -8.81 -1.49 -18.79
C SER A 150 -7.58 -2.37 -18.97
N ALA A 151 -6.48 -2.10 -18.23
CA ALA A 151 -5.28 -2.92 -18.36
C ALA A 151 -5.54 -4.36 -17.91
N ASP A 152 -5.09 -5.32 -18.71
CA ASP A 152 -5.13 -6.75 -18.34
C ASP A 152 -4.15 -7.05 -17.20
N ASP A 153 -4.55 -7.90 -16.26
CA ASP A 153 -3.76 -8.21 -15.08
C ASP A 153 -2.44 -8.91 -15.41
N GLY A 154 -2.49 -9.86 -16.37
CA GLY A 154 -1.31 -10.59 -16.84
C GLY A 154 -0.34 -9.68 -17.61
N ALA A 155 -0.88 -8.80 -18.47
CA ALA A 155 -0.09 -7.85 -19.24
C ALA A 155 0.55 -6.76 -18.36
N ALA A 156 -0.10 -6.38 -17.26
CA ALA A 156 0.44 -5.41 -16.30
C ALA A 156 1.42 -6.03 -15.28
N ALA A 157 1.42 -7.35 -15.11
CA ALA A 157 2.26 -8.07 -14.16
C ALA A 157 3.76 -7.71 -14.24
N PRO A 158 4.38 -7.56 -15.43
CA PRO A 158 5.77 -7.13 -15.54
C PRO A 158 6.10 -5.82 -14.83
N ARG A 159 5.16 -4.85 -14.79
CA ARG A 159 5.37 -3.56 -14.12
C ARG A 159 5.49 -3.72 -12.59
N VAL A 160 4.74 -4.64 -12.00
CA VAL A 160 4.81 -4.94 -10.56
C VAL A 160 5.97 -5.85 -10.25
N LEU A 161 6.08 -6.95 -10.99
CA LEU A 161 7.11 -7.98 -10.77
C LEU A 161 8.51 -7.45 -11.09
N GLY A 162 8.61 -6.46 -11.99
CA GLY A 162 9.85 -5.75 -12.28
C GLY A 162 10.47 -5.09 -11.07
N GLN A 163 9.65 -4.60 -10.14
CA GLN A 163 10.08 -3.98 -8.88
C GLN A 163 10.62 -5.02 -7.86
N LEU A 164 10.37 -6.32 -8.07
CA LEU A 164 10.85 -7.40 -7.21
C LEU A 164 12.23 -7.88 -7.72
N ASP A 165 13.24 -7.06 -7.48
CA ASP A 165 14.61 -7.38 -7.84
C ASP A 165 15.34 -8.18 -6.75
N ARG A 166 16.47 -8.81 -7.14
CA ARG A 166 17.27 -9.64 -6.25
C ARG A 166 17.96 -8.86 -5.13
N ALA A 167 18.26 -7.60 -5.36
CA ALA A 167 18.92 -6.76 -4.35
C ALA A 167 17.97 -6.47 -3.18
N ARG A 168 16.70 -6.18 -3.49
CA ARG A 168 15.67 -5.94 -2.46
C ARG A 168 15.10 -7.23 -1.86
N PHE A 169 15.01 -8.30 -2.65
CA PHE A 169 14.36 -9.56 -2.26
C PHE A 169 15.24 -10.78 -2.60
N PRO A 170 16.43 -10.91 -1.96
CA PRO A 170 17.39 -11.94 -2.33
C PRO A 170 16.89 -13.38 -2.14
N ARG A 171 15.86 -13.56 -1.30
CA ARG A 171 15.30 -14.87 -0.94
C ARG A 171 13.97 -15.17 -1.64
N LEU A 172 13.47 -14.27 -2.52
CA LEU A 172 12.18 -14.47 -3.17
C LEU A 172 12.29 -15.61 -4.20
N GLU A 173 11.51 -16.65 -4.02
CA GLU A 173 11.51 -17.88 -4.84
C GLU A 173 10.19 -18.07 -5.61
N THR A 174 9.06 -17.65 -5.01
CA THR A 174 7.74 -17.90 -5.58
C THR A 174 6.81 -16.69 -5.43
N VAL A 175 6.14 -16.35 -6.51
CA VAL A 175 5.03 -15.40 -6.52
C VAL A 175 3.75 -16.15 -6.87
N TRP A 176 2.74 -16.11 -5.99
CA TRP A 176 1.44 -16.72 -6.21
C TRP A 176 0.46 -15.71 -6.79
N GLY A 177 -0.26 -16.09 -7.83
CA GLY A 177 -1.34 -15.30 -8.44
C GLY A 177 -2.57 -16.15 -8.74
N ASP A 178 -3.63 -15.52 -9.24
CA ASP A 178 -4.81 -16.22 -9.76
C ASP A 178 -4.63 -16.64 -11.24
N GLY A 179 -5.67 -17.24 -11.83
CA GLY A 179 -5.64 -17.75 -13.22
C GLY A 179 -5.27 -16.72 -14.28
N LYS A 180 -5.46 -15.43 -14.03
CA LYS A 180 -5.11 -14.35 -14.95
C LYS A 180 -3.59 -14.18 -15.15
N TYR A 181 -2.80 -14.67 -14.21
CA TYR A 181 -1.33 -14.67 -14.29
C TYR A 181 -0.76 -15.91 -14.98
N ARG A 182 -1.63 -16.83 -15.48
CA ARG A 182 -1.22 -17.92 -16.37
C ARG A 182 -1.10 -17.39 -17.80
N ASN A 183 0.08 -16.93 -18.15
CA ASN A 183 0.31 -16.22 -19.41
C ASN A 183 1.71 -16.50 -19.95
N HIS A 184 1.78 -17.12 -21.13
CA HIS A 184 3.06 -17.44 -21.81
C HIS A 184 3.94 -16.20 -22.03
N ALA A 185 3.35 -15.03 -22.29
CA ALA A 185 4.12 -13.80 -22.45
C ALA A 185 4.78 -13.37 -21.11
N LEU A 186 4.10 -13.62 -19.98
CA LEU A 186 4.67 -13.39 -18.66
C LEU A 186 5.82 -14.36 -18.36
N ASP A 187 5.67 -15.64 -18.70
CA ASP A 187 6.71 -16.65 -18.51
C ASP A 187 7.95 -16.30 -19.35
N ALA A 188 7.77 -15.96 -20.63
CA ALA A 188 8.85 -15.50 -21.50
C ALA A 188 9.53 -14.21 -20.99
N TRP A 189 8.76 -13.29 -20.41
CA TRP A 189 9.31 -12.08 -19.79
C TRP A 189 10.17 -12.44 -18.55
N LEU A 190 9.71 -13.33 -17.68
CA LEU A 190 10.45 -13.79 -16.49
C LEU A 190 11.78 -14.41 -16.87
N GLU A 191 11.81 -15.24 -17.92
CA GLU A 191 13.03 -15.87 -18.44
C GLU A 191 13.99 -14.83 -19.04
N ARG A 192 13.49 -13.94 -19.90
CA ARG A 192 14.29 -12.87 -20.51
C ARG A 192 14.92 -11.95 -19.47
N GLU A 193 14.18 -11.56 -18.46
CA GLU A 193 14.65 -10.69 -17.37
C GLU A 193 15.42 -11.45 -16.27
N LYS A 194 15.60 -12.76 -16.45
CA LYS A 194 16.29 -13.64 -15.48
C LYS A 194 15.83 -13.44 -14.04
N LYS A 195 14.49 -13.37 -13.86
CA LYS A 195 13.92 -13.13 -12.52
C LYS A 195 14.23 -14.29 -11.58
N PRO A 196 14.61 -14.01 -10.30
CA PRO A 196 15.04 -15.05 -9.34
C PRO A 196 13.87 -15.87 -8.77
N PHE A 197 12.66 -15.67 -9.24
CA PHE A 197 11.44 -16.31 -8.75
C PHE A 197 10.59 -16.85 -9.89
N ARG A 198 9.67 -17.75 -9.57
CA ARG A 198 8.66 -18.29 -10.48
C ARG A 198 7.27 -17.77 -10.11
N VAL A 199 6.43 -17.50 -11.09
CA VAL A 199 5.01 -17.23 -10.88
C VAL A 199 4.27 -18.56 -10.87
N LYS A 200 3.46 -18.80 -9.82
CA LYS A 200 2.61 -19.99 -9.68
C LYS A 200 1.16 -19.58 -9.55
N VAL A 201 0.29 -20.24 -10.28
CA VAL A 201 -1.14 -19.96 -10.26
C VAL A 201 -1.85 -20.86 -9.25
N VAL A 202 -2.75 -20.26 -8.49
CA VAL A 202 -3.66 -20.99 -7.60
C VAL A 202 -4.97 -21.20 -8.33
N ASP A 203 -5.23 -22.44 -8.75
CA ASP A 203 -6.48 -22.82 -9.39
C ASP A 203 -7.59 -23.00 -8.36
N ARG A 204 -8.80 -22.73 -8.83
CA ARG A 204 -10.01 -23.09 -8.10
C ARG A 204 -10.19 -24.61 -8.17
N PRO A 205 -10.55 -25.32 -7.10
CA PRO A 205 -10.86 -26.75 -7.18
C PRO A 205 -11.98 -27.00 -8.20
N GLN A 206 -11.81 -28.02 -9.04
CA GLN A 206 -12.83 -28.40 -10.01
C GLN A 206 -14.17 -28.69 -9.33
N GLY A 207 -15.27 -28.24 -9.94
CA GLY A 207 -16.64 -28.45 -9.41
C GLY A 207 -17.03 -27.51 -8.25
N SER A 208 -16.16 -26.61 -7.81
CA SER A 208 -16.50 -25.67 -6.74
C SER A 208 -17.47 -24.60 -7.24
N THR A 209 -18.65 -24.48 -6.63
CA THR A 209 -19.62 -23.41 -6.81
C THR A 209 -19.60 -22.49 -5.59
N GLY A 210 -19.90 -21.18 -5.77
CA GLY A 210 -19.93 -20.22 -4.68
C GLY A 210 -18.55 -19.75 -4.21
N PHE A 211 -18.48 -19.22 -2.97
CA PHE A 211 -17.24 -18.70 -2.40
C PHE A 211 -16.36 -19.83 -1.85
N VAL A 212 -15.17 -19.99 -2.41
CA VAL A 212 -14.15 -20.93 -1.92
C VAL A 212 -12.98 -20.14 -1.37
N LYS A 213 -12.69 -20.28 -0.08
CA LYS A 213 -11.51 -19.67 0.54
C LYS A 213 -10.25 -20.37 0.05
N LEU A 214 -9.52 -19.72 -0.84
CA LEU A 214 -8.20 -20.19 -1.29
C LEU A 214 -7.12 -19.64 -0.36
N PRO A 215 -6.42 -20.46 0.43
CA PRO A 215 -5.53 -19.98 1.50
C PRO A 215 -4.45 -19.00 1.01
N LYS A 216 -3.96 -19.18 -0.22
CA LYS A 216 -2.92 -18.32 -0.81
C LYS A 216 -3.48 -16.99 -1.36
N ARG A 217 -4.74 -16.93 -1.80
CA ARG A 217 -5.39 -15.71 -2.29
C ARG A 217 -5.86 -14.80 -1.17
N TRP A 218 -6.28 -15.39 -0.05
CA TRP A 218 -6.78 -14.65 1.11
C TRP A 218 -5.79 -13.60 1.63
N VAL A 219 -4.48 -13.80 1.45
CA VAL A 219 -3.46 -12.81 1.85
C VAL A 219 -3.67 -11.47 1.13
N ALA A 220 -3.89 -11.49 -0.17
CA ALA A 220 -4.12 -10.28 -0.96
C ALA A 220 -5.45 -9.61 -0.58
N GLU A 221 -6.53 -10.39 -0.51
CA GLU A 221 -7.87 -9.90 -0.13
C GLU A 221 -7.83 -9.19 1.25
N ARG A 222 -7.21 -9.81 2.24
CA ARG A 222 -7.00 -9.22 3.57
C ARG A 222 -6.18 -7.93 3.51
N SER A 223 -5.14 -7.88 2.69
CA SER A 223 -4.26 -6.73 2.58
C SER A 223 -4.96 -5.55 1.91
N PHE A 224 -5.77 -5.79 0.89
CA PHE A 224 -6.65 -4.76 0.33
C PHE A 224 -7.68 -4.26 1.34
N ALA A 225 -8.27 -5.15 2.16
CA ALA A 225 -9.17 -4.75 3.22
C ALA A 225 -8.49 -3.86 4.27
N TRP A 226 -7.21 -4.09 4.56
CA TRP A 226 -6.45 -3.20 5.45
C TRP A 226 -6.18 -1.83 4.84
N LEU A 227 -5.85 -1.75 3.55
CA LEU A 227 -5.72 -0.47 2.84
C LEU A 227 -7.05 0.29 2.83
N GLY A 228 -8.16 -0.41 2.63
CA GLY A 228 -9.51 0.18 2.63
C GLY A 228 -9.95 0.79 3.98
N ARG A 229 -9.19 0.57 5.07
CA ARG A 229 -9.43 1.28 6.35
C ARG A 229 -9.10 2.78 6.26
N ASP A 230 -8.26 3.16 5.33
CA ASP A 230 -7.95 4.56 5.04
C ASP A 230 -8.90 5.05 3.93
N ARG A 231 -9.77 6.01 4.24
CA ARG A 231 -10.84 6.47 3.34
C ARG A 231 -10.33 7.01 2.01
N ARG A 232 -9.08 7.51 1.98
CA ARG A 232 -8.47 7.94 0.73
C ARG A 232 -8.35 6.83 -0.32
N HIS A 233 -8.42 5.56 0.10
CA HIS A 233 -8.41 4.42 -0.82
C HIS A 233 -9.79 3.94 -1.27
N SER A 234 -10.89 4.56 -0.82
CA SER A 234 -12.25 4.20 -1.24
C SER A 234 -12.49 4.41 -2.74
N LYS A 235 -11.82 5.41 -3.31
CA LYS A 235 -11.69 5.67 -4.74
C LYS A 235 -10.24 6.03 -5.05
N ASP A 236 -9.91 6.29 -6.30
CA ASP A 236 -8.67 6.94 -6.69
C ASP A 236 -8.95 8.43 -6.96
N TYR A 237 -8.34 9.30 -6.16
CA TYR A 237 -8.53 10.76 -6.19
C TYR A 237 -7.34 11.49 -6.82
N GLU A 238 -6.35 10.75 -7.31
CA GLU A 238 -5.10 11.32 -7.77
C GLU A 238 -5.13 11.57 -9.29
N TRP A 239 -4.46 12.64 -9.74
CA TRP A 239 -4.25 12.88 -11.16
C TRP A 239 -3.25 11.87 -11.73
N PHE A 240 -2.14 11.65 -11.03
CA PHE A 240 -1.06 10.76 -11.46
C PHE A 240 -1.16 9.38 -10.79
N PRO A 241 -0.99 8.27 -11.54
CA PRO A 241 -0.89 6.93 -10.98
C PRO A 241 0.18 6.79 -9.89
N GLU A 242 1.33 7.46 -10.06
CA GLU A 242 2.45 7.44 -9.13
C GLU A 242 2.07 8.05 -7.77
N SER A 243 1.19 9.04 -7.76
CA SER A 243 0.64 9.60 -6.51
C SER A 243 -0.26 8.60 -5.79
N SER A 244 -1.06 7.83 -6.53
CA SER A 244 -1.86 6.73 -5.96
C SER A 244 -0.98 5.65 -5.35
N GLU A 245 0.13 5.29 -6.02
CA GLU A 245 1.12 4.34 -5.50
C GLU A 245 1.79 4.86 -4.22
N ALA A 246 2.13 6.15 -4.18
CA ALA A 246 2.72 6.78 -2.99
C ALA A 246 1.75 6.74 -1.81
N TRP A 247 0.46 7.01 -2.02
CA TRP A 247 -0.57 6.89 -0.98
C TRP A 247 -0.72 5.46 -0.47
N ILE A 248 -0.63 4.46 -1.34
CA ILE A 248 -0.68 3.04 -0.93
C ILE A 248 0.54 2.70 -0.06
N ARG A 249 1.75 3.14 -0.45
CA ARG A 249 2.97 2.96 0.35
C ARG A 249 2.84 3.65 1.70
N MET A 250 2.36 4.89 1.74
CA MET A 250 2.19 5.65 2.96
C MET A 250 1.18 4.98 3.92
N SER A 251 0.06 4.48 3.41
CA SER A 251 -0.91 3.72 4.23
C SER A 251 -0.32 2.41 4.76
N ALA A 252 0.49 1.71 3.94
CA ALA A 252 1.22 0.53 4.38
C ALA A 252 2.22 0.86 5.50
N ILE A 253 2.94 1.99 5.38
CA ILE A 253 3.84 2.50 6.43
C ILE A 253 3.07 2.71 7.74
N GLY A 254 1.94 3.42 7.70
CA GLY A 254 1.08 3.63 8.87
C GLY A 254 0.60 2.32 9.49
N GLY A 255 0.27 1.33 8.67
CA GLY A 255 -0.08 -0.03 9.11
C GLY A 255 1.06 -0.73 9.84
N MET A 256 2.28 -0.66 9.29
CA MET A 256 3.47 -1.27 9.88
C MET A 256 3.90 -0.58 11.19
N LEU A 257 3.82 0.74 11.26
CA LEU A 257 4.10 1.48 12.50
C LEU A 257 3.15 1.07 13.62
N ARG A 258 1.86 0.91 13.33
CA ARG A 258 0.88 0.43 14.33
C ARG A 258 1.13 -1.02 14.77
N ARG A 259 1.74 -1.85 13.94
CA ARG A 259 2.12 -3.23 14.32
C ARG A 259 3.38 -3.25 15.17
N LEU A 260 4.37 -2.41 14.87
CA LEU A 260 5.64 -2.33 15.60
C LEU A 260 5.50 -1.61 16.95
N ALA A 261 4.65 -0.60 17.00
CA ALA A 261 4.40 0.20 18.20
C ALA A 261 2.88 0.46 18.32
N PRO A 262 2.12 -0.54 18.80
CA PRO A 262 0.68 -0.40 19.01
C PRO A 262 0.39 0.65 20.09
N ASP A 263 -0.66 1.43 19.87
CA ASP A 263 -1.17 2.37 20.86
C ASP A 263 -2.39 1.76 21.55
N GLU A 264 -2.19 1.26 22.75
CA GLU A 264 -3.24 0.59 23.52
C GLU A 264 -4.42 1.53 23.85
N SER A 265 -4.12 2.84 24.03
CA SER A 265 -5.14 3.86 24.34
C SER A 265 -6.12 4.10 23.17
N ARG A 266 -5.72 3.71 21.94
CA ARG A 266 -6.49 3.92 20.70
C ARG A 266 -7.19 2.67 20.19
N LYS A 267 -7.12 1.56 20.93
CA LYS A 267 -7.88 0.36 20.57
C LYS A 267 -9.36 0.72 20.50
N PRO A 268 -10.06 0.42 19.40
CA PRO A 268 -11.50 0.59 19.36
C PRO A 268 -12.14 -0.29 20.42
N ALA A 269 -13.14 0.22 21.12
CA ALA A 269 -13.96 -0.60 21.96
C ALA A 269 -14.49 -1.81 21.15
N PRO A 270 -14.53 -3.02 21.72
CA PRO A 270 -15.06 -4.17 21.00
C PRO A 270 -16.47 -3.84 20.51
N PHE A 271 -16.71 -4.02 19.23
CA PHE A 271 -18.03 -3.80 18.65
C PHE A 271 -18.98 -4.83 19.26
N ARG A 272 -19.96 -4.36 20.01
CA ARG A 272 -21.04 -5.19 20.52
C ARG A 272 -22.23 -5.03 19.61
N TYR A 273 -22.63 -6.10 18.91
CA TYR A 273 -23.91 -6.11 18.21
C TYR A 273 -25.03 -5.80 19.21
N PRO A 274 -25.95 -4.89 18.89
CA PRO A 274 -27.15 -4.76 19.70
C PRO A 274 -27.80 -6.14 19.79
N LYS A 275 -28.08 -6.59 21.01
CA LYS A 275 -28.90 -7.81 21.16
C LYS A 275 -30.20 -7.54 20.44
N SER A 276 -30.58 -8.38 19.46
CA SER A 276 -31.90 -8.33 18.86
C SER A 276 -32.89 -8.36 20.01
N LYS A 277 -33.76 -7.36 20.11
CA LYS A 277 -34.93 -7.51 21.00
C LYS A 277 -35.66 -8.72 20.44
N ALA A 278 -35.67 -9.82 21.22
CA ALA A 278 -36.54 -10.92 20.94
C ALA A 278 -37.95 -10.37 20.85
N ALA A 279 -38.60 -10.57 19.71
CA ALA A 279 -40.00 -10.26 19.52
C ALA A 279 -40.83 -11.23 20.35
#